data_bed8f7ccdfdb59b3a4d31d4a5901f24a
#
_entry.id   bed8f7ccdfdb59b3a4d31d4a5901f24a
#
_cell.length_a   1.000
_cell.length_b   1.000
_cell.length_c   1.000
_cell.angle_alpha   90.00
_cell.angle_beta   90.00
_cell.angle_gamma   90.00
#
_symmetry.space_group_name_H-M   'P 1'
#
loop_
_entity.id
_entity.type
_entity.pdbx_description
1 polymer ?
#
loop_
_entity_poly.entity_id
_entity_poly.type
_entity_poly.pdbx_seq_one_letter_code
_entity_poly.pdbx_strand_id
1 'polypeptide(L)'
;MRLSRPGKPMFPDDGISKGDLVGYYRSMAPRILPYTRDRPLVMIRYPDGIGGQAIVQKNASRNFPDWITRTAVRKQGGTNSQVVCDKPATLVYLANQACVELHVFLSRLSALDQPDQLVFDLDPPDAGHFGLACRTALSLRSLLEDELGLAAYVKTTGGKGLHVHVPLRPGEGFDSVREFARQAADVLASRAPEELTTEQRRDGRGGRLYLDIMRNAYAQLVVAPYSVRGRPGAPVATPLHWDELGSVHPGQFTVRTIGARLDKVSDDPWADMARRRRGLSGPRRRLRTLSAG
;
A
#
# COMPACT_ATOMS: atom_id res chain seq x y z
N MET A 1 16.11 23.24 4.95
CA MET A 1 16.63 22.12 5.78
C MET A 1 17.97 21.65 5.22
N ARG A 2 18.99 21.46 6.05
CA ARG A 2 20.30 20.92 5.65
C ARG A 2 20.21 19.38 5.55
N LEU A 3 20.68 18.80 4.45
CA LEU A 3 20.83 17.35 4.33
C LEU A 3 22.02 16.85 5.15
N SER A 4 21.79 15.82 5.96
CA SER A 4 22.87 15.17 6.73
C SER A 4 23.41 13.97 5.95
N ARG A 5 24.74 13.94 5.74
CA ARG A 5 25.44 12.84 5.03
C ARG A 5 24.75 12.41 3.73
N PRO A 6 24.61 13.30 2.71
CA PRO A 6 23.90 12.98 1.48
C PRO A 6 24.53 11.82 0.71
N GLY A 7 25.83 11.63 0.77
CA GLY A 7 26.55 10.52 0.13
C GLY A 7 26.45 9.19 0.87
N LYS A 8 25.72 9.08 2.00
CA LYS A 8 25.58 7.79 2.70
C LYS A 8 24.89 6.78 1.80
N PRO A 9 25.47 5.56 1.56
CA PRO A 9 24.82 4.52 0.80
C PRO A 9 23.53 4.06 1.47
N MET A 10 22.42 4.11 0.75
CA MET A 10 21.14 3.58 1.21
C MET A 10 20.84 2.22 0.55
N PHE A 11 21.20 2.07 -0.70
CA PHE A 11 21.16 0.81 -1.46
C PHE A 11 22.56 0.62 -2.06
N PRO A 12 23.48 -0.05 -1.33
CA PRO A 12 24.90 -0.10 -1.71
C PRO A 12 25.11 -0.72 -3.08
N ASP A 13 24.47 -1.87 -3.36
CA ASP A 13 24.62 -2.63 -4.61
C ASP A 13 24.04 -1.89 -5.81
N ASP A 14 23.07 -0.99 -5.57
CA ASP A 14 22.42 -0.19 -6.60
C ASP A 14 23.06 1.20 -6.78
N GLY A 15 24.04 1.54 -5.94
CA GLY A 15 24.70 2.84 -5.94
C GLY A 15 23.74 4.01 -5.63
N ILE A 16 22.70 3.77 -4.83
CA ILE A 16 21.74 4.80 -4.44
C ILE A 16 22.10 5.34 -3.06
N SER A 17 22.39 6.64 -3.02
CA SER A 17 22.73 7.38 -1.80
C SER A 17 21.48 7.90 -1.08
N LYS A 18 21.67 8.44 0.13
CA LYS A 18 20.63 9.17 0.85
C LYS A 18 20.21 10.45 0.11
N GLY A 19 21.13 11.09 -0.58
CA GLY A 19 20.84 12.25 -1.44
C GLY A 19 19.86 11.89 -2.57
N ASP A 20 20.09 10.74 -3.22
CA ASP A 20 19.20 10.25 -4.28
C ASP A 20 17.81 9.90 -3.74
N LEU A 21 17.72 9.24 -2.58
CA LEU A 21 16.45 8.94 -1.93
C LEU A 21 15.68 10.22 -1.58
N VAL A 22 16.36 11.24 -1.07
CA VAL A 22 15.75 12.55 -0.77
C VAL A 22 15.32 13.24 -2.06
N GLY A 23 16.14 13.18 -3.11
CA GLY A 23 15.80 13.69 -4.44
C GLY A 23 14.54 13.06 -4.99
N TYR A 24 14.45 11.72 -4.90
CA TYR A 24 13.27 10.96 -5.28
C TYR A 24 12.02 11.44 -4.54
N TYR A 25 12.03 11.44 -3.21
CA TYR A 25 10.86 11.86 -2.44
C TYR A 25 10.47 13.31 -2.65
N ARG A 26 11.44 14.18 -2.97
CA ARG A 26 11.17 15.58 -3.35
C ARG A 26 10.43 15.67 -4.69
N SER A 27 10.92 14.98 -5.71
CA SER A 27 10.32 15.00 -7.06
C SER A 27 8.94 14.31 -7.07
N MET A 28 8.79 13.23 -6.29
CA MET A 28 7.55 12.46 -6.21
C MET A 28 6.52 13.02 -5.23
N ALA A 29 6.82 14.11 -4.54
CA ALA A 29 5.90 14.70 -3.56
C ALA A 29 4.50 14.99 -4.13
N PRO A 30 4.32 15.56 -5.33
CA PRO A 30 2.98 15.79 -5.91
C PRO A 30 2.17 14.51 -6.11
N ARG A 31 2.84 13.37 -6.36
CA ARG A 31 2.22 12.06 -6.57
C ARG A 31 1.95 11.31 -5.26
N ILE A 32 2.78 11.50 -4.22
CA ILE A 32 2.67 10.80 -2.93
C ILE A 32 1.66 11.46 -2.00
N LEU A 33 1.68 12.79 -1.92
CA LEU A 33 0.89 13.55 -0.94
C LEU A 33 -0.63 13.31 -1.04
N PRO A 34 -1.27 13.13 -2.20
CA PRO A 34 -2.69 12.80 -2.27
C PRO A 34 -3.07 11.54 -1.48
N TYR A 35 -2.11 10.60 -1.30
CA TYR A 35 -2.31 9.30 -0.64
C TYR A 35 -1.86 9.29 0.83
N THR A 36 -1.03 10.24 1.25
CA THR A 36 -0.48 10.29 2.61
C THR A 36 -1.08 11.38 3.49
N ARG A 37 -1.61 12.47 2.89
CA ARG A 37 -2.24 13.52 3.67
C ARG A 37 -3.46 12.99 4.41
N ASP A 38 -3.70 13.53 5.60
CA ASP A 38 -4.80 13.14 6.47
C ASP A 38 -4.80 11.67 6.92
N ARG A 39 -3.63 11.01 6.87
CA ARG A 39 -3.47 9.63 7.34
C ARG A 39 -2.30 9.51 8.30
N PRO A 40 -2.46 8.77 9.41
CA PRO A 40 -1.32 8.37 10.22
C PRO A 40 -0.34 7.56 9.40
N LEU A 41 0.95 7.76 9.64
CA LEU A 41 2.02 7.15 8.88
C LEU A 41 2.96 6.38 9.81
N VAL A 42 3.37 5.20 9.40
CA VAL A 42 4.47 4.43 10.01
C VAL A 42 5.64 4.43 9.03
N MET A 43 6.80 4.71 9.56
CA MET A 43 8.06 4.78 8.84
C MET A 43 8.85 3.49 8.99
N ILE A 44 9.41 2.95 7.89
CA ILE A 44 10.46 1.94 7.99
C ILE A 44 11.77 2.62 7.60
N ARG A 45 12.65 2.71 8.57
CA ARG A 45 13.93 3.41 8.47
C ARG A 45 15.06 2.40 8.36
N TYR A 46 16.07 2.78 7.59
CA TYR A 46 17.31 2.01 7.43
C TYR A 46 18.49 2.93 7.73
N PRO A 47 18.78 3.21 9.02
CA PRO A 47 19.84 4.14 9.40
C PRO A 47 21.21 3.78 8.79
N ASP A 48 21.46 2.50 8.55
CA ASP A 48 22.72 1.99 7.99
C ASP A 48 22.59 1.44 6.57
N GLY A 49 21.56 1.90 5.81
CA GLY A 49 21.22 1.38 4.50
C GLY A 49 20.44 0.06 4.61
N ILE A 50 19.96 -0.45 3.45
CA ILE A 50 19.13 -1.67 3.42
C ILE A 50 19.86 -2.94 3.83
N GLY A 51 21.18 -2.96 3.81
CA GLY A 51 22.00 -4.05 4.34
C GLY A 51 22.02 -4.08 5.88
N GLY A 52 21.60 -3.01 6.54
CA GLY A 52 21.50 -2.93 8.00
C GLY A 52 20.10 -3.26 8.53
N GLN A 53 19.93 -3.15 9.85
CA GLN A 53 18.66 -3.44 10.50
C GLN A 53 17.59 -2.41 10.14
N ALA A 54 16.42 -2.91 9.73
CA ALA A 54 15.23 -2.12 9.52
C ALA A 54 14.59 -1.73 10.86
N ILE A 55 14.22 -0.45 11.02
CA ILE A 55 13.56 0.08 12.22
C ILE A 55 12.13 0.47 11.84
N VAL A 56 11.14 -0.24 12.39
CA VAL A 56 9.72 0.14 12.28
C VAL A 56 9.43 1.22 13.31
N GLN A 57 9.29 2.46 12.84
CA GLN A 57 9.05 3.62 13.70
C GLN A 57 7.58 4.06 13.61
N LYS A 58 6.81 3.71 14.64
CA LYS A 58 5.40 4.11 14.79
C LYS A 58 5.26 5.50 15.40
N ASN A 59 6.16 5.88 16.32
CA ASN A 59 6.10 7.18 17.00
C ASN A 59 6.99 8.21 16.30
N ALA A 60 6.49 9.42 16.18
CA ALA A 60 7.30 10.58 15.87
C ALA A 60 8.38 10.74 16.97
N SER A 61 9.63 10.95 16.57
CA SER A 61 10.70 11.23 17.54
C SER A 61 10.43 12.58 18.23
N ARG A 62 10.83 12.69 19.49
CA ARG A 62 10.82 13.98 20.23
C ARG A 62 11.69 15.05 19.55
N ASN A 63 12.71 14.61 18.80
CA ASN A 63 13.62 15.49 18.07
C ASN A 63 13.10 15.90 16.67
N PHE A 64 11.89 15.46 16.28
CA PHE A 64 11.30 15.91 15.03
C PHE A 64 10.84 17.35 15.19
N PRO A 65 11.05 18.20 14.15
CA PRO A 65 10.62 19.59 14.19
C PRO A 65 9.13 19.74 14.47
N ASP A 66 8.74 20.83 15.14
CA ASP A 66 7.34 21.09 15.52
C ASP A 66 6.41 21.31 14.32
N TRP A 67 6.98 21.72 13.18
CA TRP A 67 6.21 21.89 11.95
C TRP A 67 5.77 20.58 11.28
N ILE A 68 6.26 19.41 11.76
CA ILE A 68 5.78 18.09 11.32
C ILE A 68 4.45 17.79 12.01
N THR A 69 3.41 17.65 11.23
CA THR A 69 2.07 17.29 11.71
C THR A 69 2.09 15.91 12.35
N ARG A 70 1.45 15.79 13.52
CA ARG A 70 1.37 14.57 14.32
C ARG A 70 -0.08 14.30 14.72
N THR A 71 -0.42 13.04 14.92
CA THR A 71 -1.73 12.63 15.42
C THR A 71 -1.60 11.51 16.45
N ALA A 72 -2.52 11.49 17.41
CA ALA A 72 -2.61 10.41 18.39
C ALA A 72 -3.38 9.23 17.80
N VAL A 73 -2.77 8.05 17.80
CA VAL A 73 -3.38 6.80 17.35
C VAL A 73 -3.48 5.85 18.54
N ARG A 74 -4.66 5.35 18.81
CA ARG A 74 -4.90 4.41 19.91
C ARG A 74 -4.15 3.10 19.69
N LYS A 75 -3.61 2.55 20.79
CA LYS A 75 -3.05 1.21 20.90
C LYS A 75 -3.45 0.60 22.24
N GLN A 76 -3.21 -0.68 22.40
CA GLN A 76 -3.35 -1.32 23.71
C GLN A 76 -2.45 -0.60 24.74
N GLY A 77 -3.05 -0.14 25.82
CA GLY A 77 -2.35 0.55 26.92
C GLY A 77 -1.92 1.99 26.63
N GLY A 78 -2.53 2.69 25.66
CA GLY A 78 -2.24 4.11 25.42
C GLY A 78 -2.35 4.58 23.98
N THR A 79 -1.50 5.52 23.58
CA THR A 79 -1.48 6.11 22.24
C THR A 79 -0.07 6.16 21.67
N ASN A 80 0.02 6.11 20.33
CA ASN A 80 1.21 6.46 19.57
C ASN A 80 1.02 7.86 18.99
N SER A 81 2.06 8.72 19.07
CA SER A 81 2.11 9.97 18.33
C SER A 81 2.68 9.71 16.94
N GLN A 82 1.82 9.57 15.93
CA GLN A 82 2.24 9.23 14.57
C GLN A 82 2.38 10.47 13.70
N VAL A 83 3.32 10.42 12.74
CA VAL A 83 3.51 11.46 11.73
C VAL A 83 2.35 11.44 10.75
N VAL A 84 1.95 12.62 10.31
CA VAL A 84 1.09 12.85 9.14
C VAL A 84 1.91 13.53 8.07
N CYS A 85 2.00 12.92 6.90
CA CYS A 85 2.77 13.47 5.79
C CYS A 85 1.86 14.26 4.86
N ASP A 86 1.74 15.56 5.12
CA ASP A 86 0.81 16.49 4.49
C ASP A 86 1.48 17.52 3.56
N LYS A 87 2.82 17.57 3.52
CA LYS A 87 3.58 18.55 2.73
C LYS A 87 4.93 18.00 2.23
N PRO A 88 5.47 18.53 1.12
CA PRO A 88 6.74 18.08 0.55
C PRO A 88 7.91 18.11 1.54
N ALA A 89 7.95 19.13 2.42
CA ALA A 89 9.00 19.27 3.42
C ALA A 89 9.03 18.08 4.40
N THR A 90 7.87 17.49 4.76
CA THR A 90 7.79 16.28 5.59
C THR A 90 8.42 15.09 4.89
N LEU A 91 8.09 14.82 3.61
CA LEU A 91 8.70 13.73 2.83
C LEU A 91 10.22 13.86 2.79
N VAL A 92 10.72 15.05 2.45
CA VAL A 92 12.16 15.35 2.38
C VAL A 92 12.83 15.14 3.75
N TYR A 93 12.18 15.57 4.83
CA TYR A 93 12.69 15.39 6.20
C TYR A 93 12.77 13.91 6.55
N LEU A 94 11.71 13.13 6.31
CA LEU A 94 11.68 11.70 6.63
C LEU A 94 12.76 10.94 5.85
N ALA A 95 12.92 11.22 4.55
CA ALA A 95 13.99 10.63 3.75
C ALA A 95 15.39 10.98 4.29
N ASN A 96 15.61 12.24 4.75
CA ASN A 96 16.85 12.64 5.40
C ASN A 96 17.09 11.91 6.75
N GLN A 97 16.03 11.41 7.41
CA GLN A 97 16.10 10.52 8.56
C GLN A 97 16.25 9.04 8.18
N ALA A 98 16.66 8.74 6.93
CA ALA A 98 16.78 7.39 6.37
C ALA A 98 15.46 6.58 6.38
N CYS A 99 14.33 7.26 6.32
CA CYS A 99 13.05 6.61 6.07
C CYS A 99 12.97 6.22 4.59
N VAL A 100 12.99 4.91 4.34
CA VAL A 100 12.88 4.33 3.00
C VAL A 100 11.44 4.04 2.67
N GLU A 101 10.68 3.42 3.59
CA GLU A 101 9.30 3.03 3.34
C GLU A 101 8.30 3.86 4.14
N LEU A 102 7.22 4.24 3.46
CA LEU A 102 6.08 4.93 4.02
C LEU A 102 4.87 4.00 4.02
N HIS A 103 4.33 3.71 5.19
CA HIS A 103 3.13 2.88 5.34
C HIS A 103 2.01 3.70 5.95
N VAL A 104 0.82 3.66 5.37
CA VAL A 104 -0.31 4.49 5.76
C VAL A 104 -1.49 3.68 6.27
N PHE A 105 -2.32 4.30 7.09
CA PHE A 105 -3.61 3.77 7.51
C PHE A 105 -4.61 3.75 6.36
N LEU A 106 -5.57 2.83 6.46
CA LEU A 106 -6.72 2.77 5.55
C LEU A 106 -7.86 3.72 5.95
N SER A 107 -7.67 4.51 7.01
CA SER A 107 -8.59 5.55 7.47
C SER A 107 -7.93 6.93 7.50
N ARG A 108 -8.74 7.97 7.58
CA ARG A 108 -8.29 9.37 7.66
C ARG A 108 -8.39 9.90 9.09
N LEU A 109 -7.70 11.01 9.37
CA LEU A 109 -7.72 11.67 10.67
C LEU A 109 -9.12 12.04 11.16
N SER A 110 -10.00 12.39 10.23
CA SER A 110 -11.40 12.75 10.56
C SER A 110 -12.24 11.58 11.07
N ALA A 111 -11.83 10.33 10.80
CA ALA A 111 -12.54 9.12 11.18
C ALA A 111 -11.58 7.92 11.29
N LEU A 112 -10.70 7.94 12.29
CA LEU A 112 -9.64 6.93 12.44
C LEU A 112 -10.16 5.50 12.61
N ASP A 113 -11.37 5.32 13.11
CA ASP A 113 -11.99 4.01 13.32
C ASP A 113 -12.81 3.51 12.11
N GLN A 114 -12.93 4.34 11.08
CA GLN A 114 -13.72 4.04 9.88
C GLN A 114 -12.82 4.07 8.65
N PRO A 115 -12.50 2.92 8.04
CA PRO A 115 -11.68 2.91 6.84
C PRO A 115 -12.41 3.55 5.66
N ASP A 116 -11.68 4.36 4.89
CA ASP A 116 -12.13 4.92 3.61
C ASP A 116 -11.62 4.12 2.42
N GLN A 117 -10.95 3.00 2.69
CA GLN A 117 -10.44 2.03 1.72
C GLN A 117 -10.52 0.62 2.30
N LEU A 118 -10.75 -0.34 1.41
CA LEU A 118 -10.57 -1.77 1.62
C LEU A 118 -9.43 -2.23 0.71
N VAL A 119 -8.60 -3.15 1.16
CA VAL A 119 -7.45 -3.66 0.40
C VAL A 119 -7.42 -5.17 0.39
N PHE A 120 -7.20 -5.75 -0.78
CA PHE A 120 -6.77 -7.13 -0.95
C PHE A 120 -5.28 -7.13 -1.29
N ASP A 121 -4.47 -7.81 -0.49
CA ASP A 121 -3.05 -8.02 -0.73
C ASP A 121 -2.89 -9.40 -1.39
N LEU A 122 -2.53 -9.41 -2.66
CA LEU A 122 -2.37 -10.62 -3.45
C LEU A 122 -0.92 -11.10 -3.31
N ASP A 123 -0.71 -12.12 -2.47
CA ASP A 123 0.62 -12.62 -2.12
C ASP A 123 0.88 -13.99 -2.79
N PRO A 124 1.51 -14.00 -3.99
CA PRO A 124 1.88 -15.25 -4.66
C PRO A 124 2.99 -15.98 -3.88
N PRO A 125 3.18 -17.30 -4.07
CA PRO A 125 4.21 -18.07 -3.39
C PRO A 125 5.61 -17.46 -3.53
N ASP A 126 5.96 -17.07 -4.75
CA ASP A 126 7.24 -16.44 -5.11
C ASP A 126 7.08 -15.47 -6.28
N ALA A 127 8.18 -14.87 -6.72
CA ALA A 127 8.19 -13.91 -7.83
C ALA A 127 7.88 -14.56 -9.20
N GLY A 128 8.15 -15.85 -9.40
CA GLY A 128 7.83 -16.59 -10.61
C GLY A 128 6.32 -16.75 -10.84
N HIS A 129 5.54 -16.66 -9.75
CA HIS A 129 4.07 -16.72 -9.79
C HIS A 129 3.41 -15.35 -9.90
N PHE A 130 4.13 -14.29 -10.27
CA PHE A 130 3.55 -12.94 -10.41
C PHE A 130 2.45 -12.88 -11.48
N GLY A 131 2.55 -13.65 -12.56
CA GLY A 131 1.49 -13.78 -13.56
C GLY A 131 0.16 -14.27 -12.96
N LEU A 132 0.21 -15.17 -11.96
CA LEU A 132 -0.97 -15.58 -11.22
C LEU A 132 -1.57 -14.40 -10.44
N ALA A 133 -0.74 -13.58 -9.80
CA ALA A 133 -1.24 -12.38 -9.11
C ALA A 133 -1.92 -11.39 -10.07
N CYS A 134 -1.41 -11.23 -11.29
CA CYS A 134 -2.04 -10.40 -12.32
C CYS A 134 -3.41 -10.95 -12.74
N ARG A 135 -3.52 -12.26 -13.04
CA ARG A 135 -4.81 -12.88 -13.38
C ARG A 135 -5.80 -12.79 -12.23
N THR A 136 -5.34 -13.07 -11.00
CA THR A 136 -6.17 -12.96 -9.79
C THR A 136 -6.67 -11.53 -9.58
N ALA A 137 -5.83 -10.52 -9.83
CA ALA A 137 -6.24 -9.10 -9.74
C ALA A 137 -7.34 -8.77 -10.75
N LEU A 138 -7.28 -9.29 -11.98
CA LEU A 138 -8.31 -9.10 -12.99
C LEU A 138 -9.62 -9.82 -12.62
N SER A 139 -9.54 -11.04 -12.11
CA SER A 139 -10.72 -11.78 -11.62
C SER A 139 -11.36 -11.09 -10.41
N LEU A 140 -10.53 -10.57 -9.50
CA LEU A 140 -11.01 -9.78 -8.36
C LEU A 140 -11.64 -8.46 -8.81
N ARG A 141 -11.08 -7.80 -9.83
CA ARG A 141 -11.69 -6.62 -10.44
C ARG A 141 -13.10 -6.91 -10.96
N SER A 142 -13.27 -8.00 -11.74
CA SER A 142 -14.57 -8.39 -12.26
C SER A 142 -15.57 -8.66 -11.13
N LEU A 143 -15.18 -9.42 -10.09
CA LEU A 143 -16.04 -9.63 -8.92
C LEU A 143 -16.45 -8.29 -8.29
N LEU A 144 -15.50 -7.37 -8.08
CA LEU A 144 -15.75 -6.10 -7.40
C LEU A 144 -16.59 -5.14 -8.27
N GLU A 145 -16.23 -4.94 -9.55
CA GLU A 145 -16.86 -3.95 -10.42
C GLU A 145 -18.16 -4.46 -11.01
N ASP A 146 -18.16 -5.66 -11.63
CA ASP A 146 -19.29 -6.16 -12.40
C ASP A 146 -20.37 -6.78 -11.51
N GLU A 147 -19.96 -7.54 -10.47
CA GLU A 147 -20.91 -8.26 -9.63
C GLU A 147 -21.29 -7.48 -8.37
N LEU A 148 -20.31 -6.81 -7.72
CA LEU A 148 -20.56 -6.09 -6.46
C LEU A 148 -20.82 -4.59 -6.65
N GLY A 149 -20.44 -4.00 -7.78
CA GLY A 149 -20.64 -2.58 -8.10
C GLY A 149 -19.73 -1.65 -7.31
N LEU A 150 -18.51 -2.11 -6.99
CA LEU A 150 -17.45 -1.38 -6.30
C LEU A 150 -16.32 -1.08 -7.28
N ALA A 151 -15.84 0.14 -7.30
CA ALA A 151 -14.64 0.48 -8.08
C ALA A 151 -13.39 -0.17 -7.48
N ALA A 152 -12.49 -0.65 -8.33
CA ALA A 152 -11.25 -1.28 -7.94
C ALA A 152 -10.03 -0.59 -8.58
N TYR A 153 -8.93 -0.53 -7.84
CA TYR A 153 -7.68 0.13 -8.22
C TYR A 153 -6.50 -0.75 -7.88
N VAL A 154 -5.59 -0.95 -8.80
CA VAL A 154 -4.46 -1.87 -8.62
C VAL A 154 -3.13 -1.13 -8.52
N LYS A 155 -2.21 -1.66 -7.71
CA LYS A 155 -0.81 -1.23 -7.67
C LYS A 155 0.14 -2.39 -7.41
N THR A 156 1.40 -2.26 -7.83
CA THR A 156 2.47 -3.13 -7.35
C THR A 156 2.76 -2.86 -5.87
N THR A 157 3.21 -3.88 -5.14
CA THR A 157 3.68 -3.69 -3.76
C THR A 157 5.15 -3.23 -3.69
N GLY A 158 5.84 -3.16 -4.83
CA GLY A 158 7.30 -3.05 -4.89
C GLY A 158 8.00 -4.32 -4.40
N GLY A 159 7.28 -5.42 -4.35
CA GLY A 159 7.75 -6.79 -4.07
C GLY A 159 7.20 -7.75 -5.11
N LYS A 160 6.86 -8.97 -4.70
CA LYS A 160 6.33 -10.03 -5.58
C LYS A 160 4.81 -10.00 -5.78
N GLY A 161 4.06 -9.14 -5.09
CA GLY A 161 2.60 -9.13 -5.08
C GLY A 161 1.98 -7.84 -5.58
N LEU A 162 0.66 -7.83 -5.60
CA LEU A 162 -0.18 -6.70 -5.97
C LEU A 162 -1.13 -6.34 -4.81
N HIS A 163 -1.48 -5.07 -4.68
CA HIS A 163 -2.63 -4.64 -3.90
C HIS A 163 -3.77 -4.24 -4.83
N VAL A 164 -4.98 -4.69 -4.51
CA VAL A 164 -6.22 -4.16 -5.09
C VAL A 164 -6.93 -3.35 -4.03
N HIS A 165 -7.13 -2.06 -4.28
CA HIS A 165 -7.77 -1.10 -3.39
C HIS A 165 -9.20 -0.83 -3.85
N VAL A 166 -10.11 -0.73 -2.90
CA VAL A 166 -11.52 -0.37 -3.11
C VAL A 166 -11.81 0.89 -2.29
N PRO A 167 -12.19 2.01 -2.93
CA PRO A 167 -12.54 3.22 -2.20
C PRO A 167 -13.91 3.08 -1.53
N LEU A 168 -13.94 3.36 -0.24
CA LEU A 168 -15.14 3.29 0.58
C LEU A 168 -15.62 4.67 1.01
N ARG A 169 -16.93 4.80 1.13
CA ARG A 169 -17.53 5.88 1.90
C ARG A 169 -17.43 5.52 3.37
N PRO A 170 -16.80 6.33 4.24
CA PRO A 170 -16.75 6.06 5.68
C PRO A 170 -18.15 5.86 6.26
N GLY A 171 -18.27 5.04 7.29
CA GLY A 171 -19.55 4.72 7.94
C GLY A 171 -19.55 3.36 8.64
N GLU A 172 -18.65 2.46 8.24
CA GLU A 172 -18.48 1.16 8.89
C GLU A 172 -17.11 1.07 9.56
N GLY A 173 -17.03 0.32 10.67
CA GLY A 173 -15.76 0.06 11.35
C GLY A 173 -14.91 -0.99 10.64
N PHE A 174 -13.64 -1.08 11.03
CA PHE A 174 -12.66 -1.99 10.45
C PHE A 174 -13.10 -3.47 10.47
N ASP A 175 -13.70 -3.94 11.56
CA ASP A 175 -14.12 -5.34 11.66
C ASP A 175 -15.21 -5.68 10.64
N SER A 176 -16.17 -4.77 10.45
CA SER A 176 -17.22 -4.92 9.46
C SER A 176 -16.66 -4.94 8.03
N VAL A 177 -15.74 -4.02 7.71
CA VAL A 177 -15.09 -3.94 6.40
C VAL A 177 -14.22 -5.17 6.14
N ARG A 178 -13.47 -5.64 7.14
CA ARG A 178 -12.64 -6.85 7.04
C ARG A 178 -13.48 -8.10 6.81
N GLU A 179 -14.63 -8.21 7.48
CA GLU A 179 -15.55 -9.33 7.27
C GLU A 179 -16.10 -9.35 5.84
N PHE A 180 -16.45 -8.18 5.28
CA PHE A 180 -16.83 -8.09 3.86
C PHE A 180 -15.68 -8.52 2.94
N ALA A 181 -14.44 -8.07 3.23
CA ALA A 181 -13.27 -8.46 2.46
C ALA A 181 -13.03 -9.96 2.49
N ARG A 182 -13.21 -10.59 3.67
CA ARG A 182 -13.07 -12.04 3.85
C ARG A 182 -14.09 -12.79 3.00
N GLN A 183 -15.35 -12.44 3.08
CA GLN A 183 -16.41 -13.07 2.29
C GLN A 183 -16.17 -12.94 0.77
N ALA A 184 -15.73 -11.76 0.31
CA ALA A 184 -15.39 -11.57 -1.10
C ALA A 184 -14.16 -12.39 -1.52
N ALA A 185 -13.14 -12.50 -0.67
CA ALA A 185 -11.98 -13.34 -0.92
C ALA A 185 -12.34 -14.83 -0.94
N ASP A 186 -13.22 -15.28 -0.05
CA ASP A 186 -13.70 -16.67 0.00
C ASP A 186 -14.48 -17.02 -1.28
N VAL A 187 -15.35 -16.13 -1.78
CA VAL A 187 -16.04 -16.30 -3.06
C VAL A 187 -15.04 -16.40 -4.21
N LEU A 188 -14.02 -15.54 -4.24
CA LEU A 188 -13.01 -15.61 -5.30
C LEU A 188 -12.19 -16.89 -5.22
N ALA A 189 -11.78 -17.31 -4.03
CA ALA A 189 -11.01 -18.54 -3.80
C ALA A 189 -11.81 -19.79 -4.18
N SER A 190 -13.12 -19.83 -3.91
CA SER A 190 -13.99 -20.96 -4.29
C SER A 190 -14.12 -21.15 -5.81
N ARG A 191 -13.90 -20.08 -6.61
CA ARG A 191 -13.91 -20.14 -8.08
C ARG A 191 -12.64 -20.72 -8.70
N ALA A 192 -11.52 -20.72 -7.93
CA ALA A 192 -10.23 -21.25 -8.37
C ALA A 192 -9.47 -21.88 -7.18
N PRO A 193 -10.02 -22.96 -6.56
CA PRO A 193 -9.51 -23.51 -5.30
C PRO A 193 -8.11 -24.12 -5.42
N GLU A 194 -7.68 -24.51 -6.63
CA GLU A 194 -6.35 -25.05 -6.90
C GLU A 194 -5.27 -23.93 -7.00
N GLU A 195 -5.66 -22.71 -7.34
CA GLU A 195 -4.74 -21.58 -7.51
C GLU A 195 -4.77 -20.61 -6.32
N LEU A 196 -5.91 -20.44 -5.65
CA LEU A 196 -6.17 -19.40 -4.65
C LEU A 196 -6.46 -19.98 -3.27
N THR A 197 -6.12 -19.22 -2.23
CA THR A 197 -6.44 -19.59 -0.84
C THR A 197 -6.60 -18.36 0.05
N THR A 198 -7.46 -18.48 1.06
CA THR A 198 -7.58 -17.53 2.19
C THR A 198 -6.85 -18.03 3.44
N GLU A 199 -6.11 -19.16 3.36
CA GLU A 199 -5.37 -19.75 4.46
C GLU A 199 -4.18 -18.86 4.87
N GLN A 200 -4.18 -18.42 6.13
CA GLN A 200 -3.17 -17.52 6.67
C GLN A 200 -1.82 -18.21 6.90
N ARG A 201 -1.85 -19.49 7.34
CA ARG A 201 -0.64 -20.24 7.62
C ARG A 201 0.05 -20.64 6.33
N ARG A 202 1.34 -20.36 6.22
CA ARG A 202 2.11 -20.62 5.00
C ARG A 202 2.15 -22.08 4.60
N ASP A 203 2.27 -22.98 5.58
CA ASP A 203 2.27 -24.44 5.41
C ASP A 203 0.94 -24.96 4.85
N GLY A 204 -0.18 -24.33 5.19
CA GLY A 204 -1.51 -24.67 4.67
C GLY A 204 -1.81 -24.13 3.27
N ARG A 205 -0.97 -23.26 2.71
CA ARG A 205 -1.26 -22.62 1.40
C ARG A 205 -1.05 -23.56 0.20
N GLY A 206 -0.22 -24.58 0.32
CA GLY A 206 0.02 -25.58 -0.73
C GLY A 206 0.50 -25.01 -2.06
N GLY A 207 1.33 -23.96 -2.04
CA GLY A 207 1.82 -23.30 -3.25
C GLY A 207 0.81 -22.34 -3.92
N ARG A 208 -0.38 -22.15 -3.34
CA ARG A 208 -1.43 -21.27 -3.86
C ARG A 208 -1.16 -19.80 -3.53
N LEU A 209 -1.75 -18.90 -4.32
CA LEU A 209 -1.74 -17.47 -4.03
C LEU A 209 -2.64 -17.18 -2.81
N TYR A 210 -2.09 -16.47 -1.84
CA TYR A 210 -2.84 -16.04 -0.66
C TYR A 210 -3.53 -14.70 -0.88
N LEU A 211 -4.85 -14.70 -0.67
CA LEU A 211 -5.69 -13.50 -0.68
C LEU A 211 -5.68 -12.91 0.74
N ASP A 212 -4.70 -12.05 1.03
CA ASP A 212 -4.54 -11.44 2.37
C ASP A 212 -5.49 -10.26 2.55
N ILE A 213 -6.43 -10.43 3.47
CA ILE A 213 -7.39 -9.38 3.88
C ILE A 213 -7.06 -8.79 5.27
N MET A 214 -6.01 -9.26 5.92
CA MET A 214 -5.67 -8.88 7.29
C MET A 214 -5.23 -7.42 7.41
N ARG A 215 -4.84 -6.78 6.28
CA ARG A 215 -4.56 -5.34 6.25
C ARG A 215 -5.77 -4.48 6.60
N ASN A 216 -6.98 -5.03 6.53
CA ASN A 216 -8.24 -4.34 6.83
C ASN A 216 -8.59 -4.33 8.32
N ALA A 217 -7.63 -4.41 9.22
CA ALA A 217 -7.83 -4.25 10.65
C ALA A 217 -7.35 -2.87 11.13
N TYR A 218 -7.91 -2.39 12.25
CA TYR A 218 -7.47 -1.13 12.85
C TYR A 218 -5.96 -1.13 13.11
N ALA A 219 -5.31 -0.03 12.78
CA ALA A 219 -3.86 0.16 12.91
C ALA A 219 -3.00 -0.82 12.09
N GLN A 220 -3.59 -1.62 11.21
CA GLN A 220 -2.84 -2.28 10.13
C GLN A 220 -2.53 -1.28 9.02
N LEU A 221 -1.49 -1.58 8.25
CA LEU A 221 -0.88 -0.62 7.35
C LEU A 221 -0.68 -1.22 5.97
N VAL A 222 -0.74 -0.34 4.98
CA VAL A 222 -0.35 -0.67 3.61
C VAL A 222 0.77 0.26 3.15
N VAL A 223 1.67 -0.25 2.31
CA VAL A 223 2.69 0.59 1.69
C VAL A 223 2.00 1.66 0.85
N ALA A 224 2.38 2.92 1.06
CA ALA A 224 1.81 4.04 0.34
C ALA A 224 2.11 3.98 -1.17
N PRO A 225 1.22 4.43 -2.04
CA PRO A 225 1.54 4.66 -3.45
C PRO A 225 2.81 5.49 -3.61
N TYR A 226 3.66 5.07 -4.53
CA TYR A 226 4.97 5.65 -4.82
C TYR A 226 5.99 5.61 -3.66
N SER A 227 5.74 4.86 -2.59
CA SER A 227 6.75 4.60 -1.57
C SER A 227 7.84 3.67 -2.09
N VAL A 228 9.09 3.99 -1.79
CA VAL A 228 10.23 3.10 -2.03
C VAL A 228 10.14 1.91 -1.08
N ARG A 229 10.68 0.76 -1.46
CA ARG A 229 10.82 -0.42 -0.61
C ARG A 229 12.30 -0.66 -0.30
N GLY A 230 12.59 -1.06 0.93
CA GLY A 230 13.92 -1.42 1.40
C GLY A 230 14.37 -2.79 0.89
N ARG A 231 14.45 -2.94 -0.43
CA ARG A 231 14.86 -4.16 -1.15
C ARG A 231 15.86 -3.81 -2.24
N PRO A 232 16.73 -4.75 -2.67
CA PRO A 232 17.60 -4.54 -3.83
C PRO A 232 16.84 -3.96 -5.03
N GLY A 233 17.47 -3.06 -5.76
CA GLY A 233 16.86 -2.33 -6.87
C GLY A 233 16.07 -1.10 -6.46
N ALA A 234 15.87 -0.83 -5.15
CA ALA A 234 15.02 0.26 -4.65
C ALA A 234 13.65 0.33 -5.35
N PRO A 235 12.86 -0.79 -5.36
CA PRO A 235 11.59 -0.82 -6.06
C PRO A 235 10.56 0.09 -5.42
N VAL A 236 9.59 0.54 -6.24
CA VAL A 236 8.55 1.50 -5.90
C VAL A 236 7.17 0.84 -5.95
N ALA A 237 6.36 1.04 -4.92
CA ALA A 237 4.97 0.61 -4.90
C ALA A 237 4.14 1.50 -5.83
N THR A 238 3.85 1.03 -7.04
CA THR A 238 3.40 1.87 -8.15
C THR A 238 1.93 1.62 -8.50
N PRO A 239 1.04 2.63 -8.43
CA PRO A 239 -0.29 2.59 -9.03
C PRO A 239 -0.23 2.27 -10.52
N LEU A 240 -1.15 1.43 -11.00
CA LEU A 240 -1.21 0.97 -12.38
C LEU A 240 -2.58 1.23 -12.98
N HIS A 241 -2.62 1.46 -14.30
CA HIS A 241 -3.81 1.20 -15.08
C HIS A 241 -4.00 -0.32 -15.23
N TRP A 242 -5.23 -0.77 -15.38
CA TRP A 242 -5.54 -2.20 -15.44
C TRP A 242 -4.97 -2.89 -16.67
N ASP A 243 -4.79 -2.19 -17.77
CA ASP A 243 -4.19 -2.68 -19.01
C ASP A 243 -2.68 -2.90 -18.90
N GLU A 244 -2.00 -2.25 -17.94
CA GLU A 244 -0.58 -2.49 -17.68
C GLU A 244 -0.30 -3.88 -17.10
N LEU A 245 -1.31 -4.57 -16.50
CA LEU A 245 -1.10 -5.89 -15.86
C LEU A 245 -0.63 -6.97 -16.83
N GLY A 246 -0.89 -6.83 -18.13
CA GLY A 246 -0.43 -7.78 -19.15
C GLY A 246 1.09 -7.75 -19.40
N SER A 247 1.77 -6.68 -19.00
CA SER A 247 3.19 -6.46 -19.31
C SER A 247 4.07 -6.12 -18.09
N VAL A 248 3.44 -5.86 -16.93
CA VAL A 248 4.18 -5.52 -15.72
C VAL A 248 4.86 -6.74 -15.10
N HIS A 249 6.02 -6.54 -14.51
CA HIS A 249 6.75 -7.59 -13.77
C HIS A 249 7.26 -7.07 -12.40
N PRO A 250 7.57 -7.97 -11.45
CA PRO A 250 8.12 -7.60 -10.15
C PRO A 250 9.38 -6.76 -10.26
N GLY A 251 9.47 -5.69 -9.46
CA GLY A 251 10.65 -4.83 -9.44
C GLY A 251 10.85 -3.93 -10.66
N GLN A 252 9.95 -3.93 -11.64
CA GLN A 252 10.05 -3.10 -12.85
C GLN A 252 10.20 -1.61 -12.55
N PHE A 253 9.43 -1.12 -11.58
CA PHE A 253 9.44 0.29 -11.21
C PHE A 253 10.33 0.49 -10.01
N THR A 254 11.42 1.22 -10.21
CA THR A 254 12.44 1.54 -9.21
C THR A 254 12.57 3.05 -9.08
N VAL A 255 13.33 3.51 -8.09
CA VAL A 255 13.70 4.93 -7.96
C VAL A 255 14.29 5.49 -9.25
N ARG A 256 14.99 4.66 -10.05
CA ARG A 256 15.63 5.07 -11.30
C ARG A 256 14.71 5.01 -12.52
N THR A 257 13.76 4.07 -12.55
CA THR A 257 12.94 3.82 -13.77
C THR A 257 11.56 4.45 -13.72
N ILE A 258 11.05 4.80 -12.54
CA ILE A 258 9.69 5.34 -12.39
C ILE A 258 9.47 6.66 -13.15
N GLY A 259 10.50 7.51 -13.26
CA GLY A 259 10.43 8.75 -14.02
C GLY A 259 10.05 8.52 -15.47
N ALA A 260 10.76 7.61 -16.16
CA ALA A 260 10.48 7.28 -17.56
C ALA A 260 9.07 6.70 -17.79
N ARG A 261 8.47 6.02 -16.78
CA ARG A 261 7.07 5.61 -16.84
C ARG A 261 6.13 6.81 -16.73
N LEU A 262 6.40 7.71 -15.77
CA LEU A 262 5.55 8.87 -15.53
C LEU A 262 5.55 9.87 -16.70
N ASP A 263 6.62 9.89 -17.48
CA ASP A 263 6.69 10.66 -18.74
C ASP A 263 5.78 10.09 -19.83
N LYS A 264 5.50 8.77 -19.78
CA LYS A 264 4.61 8.07 -20.73
C LYS A 264 3.14 8.03 -20.28
N VAL A 265 2.93 7.94 -18.97
CA VAL A 265 1.59 7.88 -18.35
C VAL A 265 1.26 9.28 -17.84
N SER A 266 0.51 10.04 -18.62
CA SER A 266 0.24 11.46 -18.37
C SER A 266 -0.64 11.69 -17.14
N ASP A 267 -1.53 10.77 -16.80
CA ASP A 267 -2.49 10.86 -15.71
C ASP A 267 -2.16 9.91 -14.54
N ASP A 268 -2.72 10.21 -13.39
CA ASP A 268 -2.63 9.31 -12.23
C ASP A 268 -3.68 8.20 -12.38
N PRO A 269 -3.27 6.91 -12.43
CA PRO A 269 -4.20 5.78 -12.54
C PRO A 269 -5.31 5.77 -11.48
N TRP A 270 -5.10 6.48 -10.38
CA TRP A 270 -6.03 6.56 -9.25
C TRP A 270 -6.70 7.93 -9.09
N ALA A 271 -6.60 8.82 -10.09
CA ALA A 271 -7.09 10.20 -10.02
C ALA A 271 -8.57 10.33 -9.65
N ASP A 272 -9.41 9.40 -10.08
CA ASP A 272 -10.85 9.40 -9.82
C ASP A 272 -11.27 8.60 -8.56
N MET A 273 -10.35 7.92 -7.89
CA MET A 273 -10.61 7.04 -6.75
C MET A 273 -11.47 7.70 -5.66
N ALA A 274 -11.21 8.96 -5.34
CA ALA A 274 -11.95 9.68 -4.31
C ALA A 274 -13.43 9.94 -4.70
N ARG A 275 -13.73 10.05 -5.99
CA ARG A 275 -15.09 10.27 -6.51
C ARG A 275 -15.90 8.99 -6.60
N ARG A 276 -15.25 7.83 -6.69
CA ARG A 276 -15.89 6.53 -6.87
C ARG A 276 -16.16 5.77 -5.56
N ARG A 277 -16.08 6.45 -4.43
CA ARG A 277 -16.38 5.87 -3.12
C ARG A 277 -17.82 5.38 -3.02
N ARG A 278 -18.02 4.17 -2.45
CA ARG A 278 -19.32 3.56 -2.20
C ARG A 278 -19.40 3.02 -0.78
N GLY A 279 -20.65 2.94 -0.24
CA GLY A 279 -20.93 2.19 0.99
C GLY A 279 -21.11 0.70 0.69
N LEU A 280 -20.98 -0.14 1.71
CA LEU A 280 -21.00 -1.61 1.54
C LEU A 280 -22.40 -2.23 1.64
N SER A 281 -23.46 -1.52 1.98
CA SER A 281 -24.80 -2.11 2.18
C SER A 281 -25.35 -2.78 0.92
N GLY A 282 -25.22 -2.17 -0.25
CA GLY A 282 -25.60 -2.76 -1.52
C GLY A 282 -24.74 -3.94 -1.93
N PRO A 283 -23.39 -3.76 -1.96
CA PRO A 283 -22.44 -4.84 -2.22
C PRO A 283 -22.62 -6.06 -1.32
N ARG A 284 -22.92 -5.88 -0.02
CA ARG A 284 -23.18 -7.00 0.91
C ARG A 284 -24.41 -7.83 0.51
N ARG A 285 -25.49 -7.19 0.05
CA ARG A 285 -26.67 -7.94 -0.43
C ARG A 285 -26.30 -8.82 -1.63
N ARG A 286 -25.57 -8.26 -2.59
CA ARG A 286 -25.13 -9.00 -3.77
C ARG A 286 -24.18 -10.14 -3.40
N LEU A 287 -23.22 -9.88 -2.49
CA LEU A 287 -22.26 -10.89 -2.04
C LEU A 287 -22.93 -12.10 -1.37
N ARG A 288 -23.98 -11.86 -0.56
CA ARG A 288 -24.78 -12.95 0.04
C ARG A 288 -25.44 -13.85 -1.01
N THR A 289 -25.92 -13.28 -2.11
CA THR A 289 -26.49 -14.05 -3.21
C THR A 289 -25.43 -14.94 -3.87
N LEU A 290 -24.21 -14.43 -4.05
CA LEU A 290 -23.10 -15.19 -4.63
C LEU A 290 -22.58 -16.32 -3.72
N SER A 291 -22.71 -16.18 -2.39
CA SER A 291 -22.26 -17.18 -1.41
C SER A 291 -23.30 -18.28 -1.15
N ALA A 292 -24.55 -18.11 -1.61
CA ALA A 292 -25.66 -19.04 -1.38
C ALA A 292 -25.90 -20.01 -2.56
N GLY A 293 -25.28 -19.79 -3.70
CA GLY A 293 -25.30 -20.64 -4.90
C GLY A 293 -23.97 -21.35 -5.08
#